data_a0ae96c47412590d8b3728a1c2cb7b2b
#
_entry.id   a0ae96c47412590d8b3728a1c2cb7b2b
#
_cell.length_a   1.000
_cell.length_b   1.000
_cell.length_c   1.000
_cell.angle_alpha   90.00
_cell.angle_beta   90.00
_cell.angle_gamma   90.00
#
_symmetry.space_group_name_H-M   'P 1'
#
loop_
_entity.id
_entity.type
_entity.pdbx_description
1 polymer ?
#
loop_
_entity_poly.entity_id
_entity_poly.type
_entity_poly.pdbx_seq_one_letter_code
_entity_poly.pdbx_strand_id
1 'polypeptide(L)'
;MSDVHFQFLPWQEQVFVDPTRFKVIAAGRRCGKSRLAATTLLLEGLKCPAGSAVLYVAPTNGQARQIIWNVLMELGRDVIAGSHINNQDITLINGAVIYVRGADRPDTLRGVSLTYAVLDEVADIKPEAWEQVIRASLSDKKGRGMFIGTPKGRNWFYDLFQLGEDGADKDWKSWHFTTKDNPLIDPDEIESAKKTLSSFAFKQEYMASFSNAGSDIFKEEWIKYGEEPTQGSYFVAVDLAGFEEVAKQAANSKKRLDESAIAVVKVTDEGKWWIKKIEHGRWDIRETAAKILMAMRDYRPLSIGIERGALKNAVLPYLSDLMRKNNVYSHIVDLTHGNRKKADRIIWSLQGRFEHGRIVLNSDEDWDIFLDQLLMFPAQGVHDDLPDALSYIDQLAVTSYMQEDESDDWEPVDIISGV
;
A
#
# COMPACT_ATOMS: atom_id res chain seq x y z
N MET A 1 17.33 6.49 -47.94
CA MET A 1 17.03 6.52 -46.53
C MET A 1 17.92 5.48 -45.88
N SER A 2 18.81 5.89 -45.01
CA SER A 2 19.62 4.92 -44.25
C SER A 2 18.65 4.18 -43.32
N ASP A 3 18.77 2.82 -43.36
CA ASP A 3 17.97 1.98 -42.46
C ASP A 3 18.35 2.28 -41.02
N VAL A 4 17.39 2.74 -40.22
CA VAL A 4 17.59 2.99 -38.81
C VAL A 4 17.31 1.69 -38.06
N HIS A 5 18.33 1.11 -37.45
CA HIS A 5 18.23 -0.13 -36.71
C HIS A 5 18.11 0.15 -35.23
N PHE A 6 16.96 -0.22 -34.61
CA PHE A 6 16.77 -0.23 -33.18
C PHE A 6 17.04 -1.65 -32.63
N GLN A 7 17.92 -1.73 -31.63
CA GLN A 7 18.26 -3.00 -31.02
C GLN A 7 17.48 -3.18 -29.72
N PHE A 8 16.72 -4.24 -29.65
CA PHE A 8 15.98 -4.66 -28.46
C PHE A 8 16.73 -5.78 -27.71
N LEU A 9 16.60 -5.81 -26.40
CA LEU A 9 16.85 -7.02 -25.62
C LEU A 9 15.72 -8.03 -25.89
N PRO A 10 15.97 -9.34 -25.72
CA PRO A 10 14.95 -10.37 -26.00
C PRO A 10 13.58 -10.12 -25.35
N TRP A 11 13.57 -9.73 -24.09
CA TRP A 11 12.34 -9.42 -23.39
C TRP A 11 11.64 -8.14 -23.91
N GLN A 12 12.41 -7.15 -24.33
CA GLN A 12 11.88 -5.92 -24.91
C GLN A 12 11.21 -6.17 -26.26
N GLU A 13 11.82 -7.02 -27.10
CA GLU A 13 11.25 -7.44 -28.37
C GLU A 13 9.93 -8.18 -28.17
N GLN A 14 9.87 -9.13 -27.22
CA GLN A 14 8.65 -9.85 -26.87
C GLN A 14 7.50 -8.90 -26.53
N VAL A 15 7.77 -7.86 -25.73
CA VAL A 15 6.77 -6.86 -25.36
C VAL A 15 6.40 -5.98 -26.54
N PHE A 16 7.40 -5.54 -27.34
CA PHE A 16 7.16 -4.59 -28.42
C PHE A 16 6.30 -5.21 -29.55
N VAL A 17 6.58 -6.42 -29.97
CA VAL A 17 5.86 -7.09 -31.08
C VAL A 17 4.45 -7.53 -30.73
N ASP A 18 4.13 -7.66 -29.45
CA ASP A 18 2.80 -8.06 -29.00
C ASP A 18 1.74 -7.02 -29.45
N PRO A 19 0.62 -7.45 -30.03
CA PRO A 19 -0.39 -6.53 -30.57
C PRO A 19 -1.33 -5.92 -29.53
N THR A 20 -1.26 -6.36 -28.29
CA THR A 20 -2.17 -5.93 -27.21
C THR A 20 -2.19 -4.41 -27.07
N ARG A 21 -3.37 -3.86 -26.85
CA ARG A 21 -3.62 -2.43 -26.79
C ARG A 21 -2.96 -1.75 -25.60
N PHE A 22 -3.11 -2.33 -24.41
CA PHE A 22 -2.54 -1.84 -23.14
C PHE A 22 -1.59 -2.87 -22.55
N LYS A 23 -0.34 -2.48 -22.42
CA LYS A 23 0.75 -3.32 -21.94
C LYS A 23 1.19 -2.87 -20.56
N VAL A 24 1.23 -3.79 -19.62
CA VAL A 24 1.66 -3.50 -18.23
C VAL A 24 2.95 -4.27 -17.96
N ILE A 25 4.03 -3.55 -17.64
CA ILE A 25 5.37 -4.13 -17.51
C ILE A 25 5.92 -3.82 -16.12
N ALA A 26 5.93 -4.82 -15.24
CA ALA A 26 6.64 -4.78 -13.99
C ALA A 26 8.09 -5.23 -14.22
N ALA A 27 9.06 -4.34 -14.04
CA ALA A 27 10.45 -4.65 -14.34
C ALA A 27 11.42 -4.06 -13.32
N GLY A 28 12.46 -4.85 -12.97
CA GLY A 28 13.49 -4.47 -12.01
C GLY A 28 14.34 -3.28 -12.44
N ARG A 29 15.09 -2.71 -11.50
CA ARG A 29 16.08 -1.66 -11.80
C ARG A 29 17.07 -2.14 -12.82
N ARG A 30 17.56 -1.22 -13.67
CA ARG A 30 18.56 -1.51 -14.72
C ARG A 30 18.13 -2.59 -15.73
N CYS A 31 16.88 -3.04 -15.70
CA CYS A 31 16.35 -3.99 -16.68
C CYS A 31 16.32 -3.46 -18.11
N GLY A 32 16.33 -2.12 -18.30
CA GLY A 32 16.28 -1.47 -19.61
C GLY A 32 14.94 -0.81 -19.93
N LYS A 33 14.11 -0.51 -18.93
CA LYS A 33 12.78 0.11 -19.07
C LYS A 33 12.77 1.37 -19.93
N SER A 34 13.62 2.34 -19.58
CA SER A 34 13.66 3.63 -20.29
C SER A 34 14.08 3.51 -21.74
N ARG A 35 14.95 2.55 -22.06
CA ARG A 35 15.35 2.29 -23.45
C ARG A 35 14.18 1.70 -24.26
N LEU A 36 13.42 0.75 -23.67
CA LEU A 36 12.19 0.22 -24.29
C LEU A 36 11.17 1.35 -24.51
N ALA A 37 10.94 2.18 -23.51
CA ALA A 37 10.02 3.33 -23.58
C ALA A 37 10.39 4.28 -24.73
N ALA A 38 11.65 4.72 -24.78
CA ALA A 38 12.15 5.61 -25.81
C ALA A 38 12.05 5.00 -27.22
N THR A 39 12.51 3.76 -27.40
CA THR A 39 12.46 3.07 -28.70
C THR A 39 11.01 2.88 -29.16
N THR A 40 10.11 2.50 -28.24
CA THR A 40 8.68 2.36 -28.55
C THR A 40 8.07 3.70 -28.99
N LEU A 41 8.34 4.79 -28.29
CA LEU A 41 7.83 6.13 -28.65
C LEU A 41 8.32 6.59 -30.03
N LEU A 42 9.60 6.40 -30.33
CA LEU A 42 10.16 6.72 -31.64
C LEU A 42 9.49 5.91 -32.75
N LEU A 43 9.39 4.60 -32.58
CA LEU A 43 8.80 3.71 -33.58
C LEU A 43 7.29 3.93 -33.75
N GLU A 44 6.54 4.11 -32.67
CA GLU A 44 5.11 4.39 -32.76
C GLU A 44 4.87 5.79 -33.32
N GLY A 45 5.69 6.78 -32.98
CA GLY A 45 5.62 8.11 -33.58
C GLY A 45 5.89 8.09 -35.10
N LEU A 46 6.91 7.33 -35.55
CA LEU A 46 7.24 7.20 -36.99
C LEU A 46 6.14 6.48 -37.79
N LYS A 47 5.35 5.62 -37.17
CA LYS A 47 4.20 4.96 -37.80
C LYS A 47 3.00 5.89 -37.99
N CYS A 48 2.96 7.03 -37.29
CA CYS A 48 1.83 7.94 -37.28
C CYS A 48 1.86 8.92 -38.46
N PRO A 49 0.70 9.39 -38.94
CA PRO A 49 0.62 10.52 -39.87
C PRO A 49 1.21 11.80 -39.25
N ALA A 50 1.62 12.74 -40.13
CA ALA A 50 2.05 14.07 -39.72
C ALA A 50 0.99 14.76 -38.83
N GLY A 51 1.45 15.48 -37.82
CA GLY A 51 0.57 16.14 -36.85
C GLY A 51 -0.03 15.19 -35.78
N SER A 52 0.29 13.91 -35.80
CA SER A 52 -0.08 13.00 -34.73
C SER A 52 0.83 13.16 -33.52
N ALA A 53 0.33 12.77 -32.35
CA ALA A 53 1.04 12.88 -31.10
C ALA A 53 1.18 11.54 -30.39
N VAL A 54 2.36 11.31 -29.83
CA VAL A 54 2.63 10.28 -28.84
C VAL A 54 3.12 10.93 -27.54
N LEU A 55 2.90 10.29 -26.42
CA LEU A 55 3.11 10.88 -25.10
C LEU A 55 3.99 10.00 -24.22
N TYR A 56 4.99 10.61 -23.58
CA TYR A 56 5.69 10.02 -22.43
C TYR A 56 5.29 10.75 -21.16
N VAL A 57 4.96 9.99 -20.11
CA VAL A 57 4.59 10.52 -18.80
C VAL A 57 5.41 9.85 -17.71
N ALA A 58 5.97 10.68 -16.81
CA ALA A 58 6.55 10.23 -15.54
C ALA A 58 5.90 10.98 -14.36
N PRO A 59 6.16 10.64 -13.09
CA PRO A 59 5.49 11.26 -11.96
C PRO A 59 5.53 12.78 -11.93
N THR A 60 6.68 13.38 -12.25
CA THR A 60 6.84 14.83 -12.33
C THR A 60 7.49 15.24 -13.64
N ASN A 61 7.26 16.52 -14.03
CA ASN A 61 7.83 17.07 -15.28
C ASN A 61 9.37 17.06 -15.29
N GLY A 62 10.00 17.31 -14.13
CA GLY A 62 11.45 17.22 -13.97
C GLY A 62 11.97 15.80 -14.16
N GLN A 63 11.32 14.80 -13.54
CA GLN A 63 11.65 13.38 -13.69
C GLN A 63 11.45 12.91 -15.13
N ALA A 64 10.34 13.29 -15.78
CA ALA A 64 10.07 12.94 -17.16
C ALA A 64 11.23 13.34 -18.08
N ARG A 65 11.67 14.59 -17.97
CA ARG A 65 12.80 15.08 -18.73
C ARG A 65 14.11 14.36 -18.37
N GLN A 66 14.40 14.17 -17.09
CA GLN A 66 15.63 13.54 -16.63
C GLN A 66 15.76 12.09 -17.09
N ILE A 67 14.65 11.34 -17.08
CA ILE A 67 14.66 9.92 -17.40
C ILE A 67 14.79 9.67 -18.91
N ILE A 68 13.98 10.40 -19.72
CA ILE A 68 13.78 9.96 -21.11
C ILE A 68 14.43 10.89 -22.15
N TRP A 69 14.63 12.18 -21.86
CA TRP A 69 15.03 13.16 -22.87
C TRP A 69 16.32 12.80 -23.59
N ASN A 70 17.38 12.54 -22.84
CA ASN A 70 18.68 12.20 -23.41
C ASN A 70 18.65 10.87 -24.18
N VAL A 71 17.87 9.91 -23.68
CA VAL A 71 17.70 8.60 -24.34
C VAL A 71 16.98 8.76 -25.68
N LEU A 72 15.92 9.58 -25.75
CA LEU A 72 15.24 9.92 -27.01
C LEU A 72 16.15 10.64 -27.99
N MET A 73 16.93 11.61 -27.53
CA MET A 73 17.86 12.36 -28.39
C MET A 73 19.00 11.48 -28.91
N GLU A 74 19.49 10.54 -28.12
CA GLU A 74 20.51 9.59 -28.51
C GLU A 74 19.99 8.61 -29.56
N LEU A 75 18.89 7.90 -29.22
CA LEU A 75 18.31 6.85 -30.06
C LEU A 75 17.64 7.41 -31.32
N GLY A 76 17.07 8.59 -31.21
CA GLY A 76 16.30 9.23 -32.28
C GLY A 76 17.13 10.15 -33.19
N ARG A 77 18.46 10.19 -33.08
CA ARG A 77 19.34 11.13 -33.80
C ARG A 77 19.02 11.27 -35.28
N ASP A 78 18.75 10.17 -35.97
CA ASP A 78 18.52 10.13 -37.41
C ASP A 78 17.04 10.35 -37.80
N VAL A 79 16.13 10.37 -36.84
CA VAL A 79 14.68 10.48 -37.07
C VAL A 79 14.03 11.67 -36.36
N ILE A 80 14.80 12.47 -35.63
CA ILE A 80 14.34 13.70 -35.01
C ILE A 80 14.62 14.89 -35.96
N ALA A 81 13.57 15.60 -36.35
CA ALA A 81 13.65 16.82 -37.16
C ALA A 81 13.92 18.09 -36.30
N GLY A 82 13.44 18.09 -35.06
CA GLY A 82 13.63 19.20 -34.14
C GLY A 82 13.19 18.91 -32.72
N SER A 83 13.62 19.70 -31.76
CA SER A 83 13.24 19.54 -30.35
C SER A 83 13.20 20.91 -29.65
N HIS A 84 12.24 21.06 -28.72
CA HIS A 84 12.09 22.25 -27.87
C HIS A 84 12.17 21.81 -26.38
N ILE A 85 13.33 22.02 -25.78
CA ILE A 85 13.62 21.55 -24.41
C ILE A 85 12.74 22.24 -23.35
N ASN A 86 12.36 23.51 -23.56
CA ASN A 86 11.51 24.24 -22.62
C ASN A 86 10.07 23.74 -22.67
N ASN A 87 9.57 23.42 -23.86
CA ASN A 87 8.25 22.86 -24.07
C ASN A 87 8.24 21.34 -23.88
N GLN A 88 9.42 20.72 -23.83
CA GLN A 88 9.60 19.26 -23.73
C GLN A 88 8.84 18.52 -24.83
N ASP A 89 8.98 18.96 -26.07
CA ASP A 89 8.45 18.33 -27.26
C ASP A 89 9.56 18.02 -28.30
N ILE A 90 9.39 16.94 -29.04
CA ILE A 90 10.31 16.46 -30.04
C ILE A 90 9.51 16.19 -31.32
N THR A 91 9.89 16.82 -32.42
CA THR A 91 9.27 16.63 -33.73
C THR A 91 10.07 15.59 -34.53
N LEU A 92 9.41 14.57 -35.03
CA LEU A 92 9.99 13.54 -35.88
C LEU A 92 9.99 13.96 -37.36
N ILE A 93 10.83 13.29 -38.18
CA ILE A 93 10.98 13.59 -39.62
C ILE A 93 9.68 13.42 -40.42
N ASN A 94 8.73 12.60 -39.94
CA ASN A 94 7.39 12.46 -40.53
C ASN A 94 6.39 13.53 -40.05
N GLY A 95 6.81 14.47 -39.20
CA GLY A 95 5.97 15.52 -38.62
C GLY A 95 5.10 15.09 -37.42
N ALA A 96 5.28 13.89 -36.90
CA ALA A 96 4.68 13.49 -35.61
C ALA A 96 5.43 14.12 -34.44
N VAL A 97 4.75 14.30 -33.31
CA VAL A 97 5.33 14.95 -32.14
C VAL A 97 5.33 14.00 -30.93
N ILE A 98 6.46 13.91 -30.25
CA ILE A 98 6.58 13.24 -28.96
C ILE A 98 6.51 14.32 -27.86
N TYR A 99 5.51 14.22 -27.00
CA TYR A 99 5.40 15.05 -25.80
C TYR A 99 6.00 14.33 -24.60
N VAL A 100 6.81 15.04 -23.80
CA VAL A 100 7.39 14.55 -22.54
C VAL A 100 6.79 15.36 -21.40
N ARG A 101 6.00 14.75 -20.52
CA ARG A 101 5.20 15.45 -19.50
C ARG A 101 5.28 14.78 -18.14
N GLY A 102 4.95 15.55 -17.09
CA GLY A 102 4.73 15.02 -15.73
C GLY A 102 3.25 14.78 -15.46
N ALA A 103 2.98 13.76 -14.67
CA ALA A 103 1.63 13.45 -14.18
C ALA A 103 1.19 14.35 -13.00
N ASP A 104 2.09 15.15 -12.46
CA ASP A 104 1.83 16.10 -11.37
C ASP A 104 0.85 17.23 -11.78
N ARG A 105 0.73 17.49 -13.08
CA ARG A 105 -0.20 18.48 -13.65
C ARG A 105 -1.01 17.86 -14.80
N PRO A 106 -1.98 16.97 -14.50
CA PRO A 106 -2.70 16.23 -15.54
C PRO A 106 -3.47 17.13 -16.52
N ASP A 107 -3.92 18.30 -16.09
CA ASP A 107 -4.65 19.22 -16.94
C ASP A 107 -3.82 19.76 -18.14
N THR A 108 -2.50 19.76 -18.05
CA THR A 108 -1.61 20.13 -19.16
C THR A 108 -1.61 19.10 -20.31
N LEU A 109 -2.16 17.91 -20.06
CA LEU A 109 -2.28 16.82 -21.01
C LEU A 109 -3.64 16.83 -21.76
N ARG A 110 -4.57 17.72 -21.36
CA ARG A 110 -5.91 17.81 -21.98
C ARG A 110 -5.83 18.45 -23.36
N GLY A 111 -6.72 18.01 -24.24
CA GLY A 111 -6.90 18.61 -25.60
C GLY A 111 -5.93 18.06 -26.65
N VAL A 112 -5.09 17.06 -26.32
CA VAL A 112 -4.24 16.38 -27.30
C VAL A 112 -4.82 15.00 -27.60
N SER A 113 -5.08 14.72 -28.89
CA SER A 113 -5.52 13.40 -29.35
C SER A 113 -4.27 12.51 -29.58
N LEU A 114 -4.12 11.47 -28.77
CA LEU A 114 -2.94 10.63 -28.72
C LEU A 114 -3.12 9.32 -29.50
N THR A 115 -2.06 8.88 -30.16
CA THR A 115 -1.98 7.56 -30.81
C THR A 115 -1.31 6.52 -29.93
N TYR A 116 -0.36 6.97 -29.11
CA TYR A 116 0.33 6.11 -28.14
C TYR A 116 0.70 6.89 -26.87
N ALA A 117 0.69 6.23 -25.73
CA ALA A 117 1.16 6.80 -24.47
C ALA A 117 2.03 5.80 -23.72
N VAL A 118 3.15 6.26 -23.17
CA VAL A 118 3.98 5.52 -22.21
C VAL A 118 3.88 6.20 -20.87
N LEU A 119 3.44 5.47 -19.85
CA LEU A 119 3.49 5.89 -18.45
C LEU A 119 4.66 5.15 -17.81
N ASP A 120 5.68 5.88 -17.38
CA ASP A 120 6.89 5.34 -16.73
C ASP A 120 6.88 5.64 -15.24
N GLU A 121 7.48 4.77 -14.44
CA GLU A 121 7.42 4.79 -12.97
C GLU A 121 5.97 4.86 -12.46
N VAL A 122 5.12 4.01 -13.02
CA VAL A 122 3.65 4.00 -12.81
C VAL A 122 3.26 3.92 -11.34
N ALA A 123 4.04 3.21 -10.52
CA ALA A 123 3.79 3.10 -9.09
C ALA A 123 3.75 4.45 -8.34
N ASP A 124 4.42 5.47 -8.88
CA ASP A 124 4.48 6.83 -8.32
C ASP A 124 3.51 7.81 -9.01
N ILE A 125 2.83 7.40 -10.06
CA ILE A 125 1.83 8.21 -10.76
C ILE A 125 0.49 8.06 -10.04
N LYS A 126 -0.24 9.17 -9.88
CA LYS A 126 -1.61 9.12 -9.36
C LYS A 126 -2.57 8.57 -10.42
N PRO A 127 -3.48 7.66 -10.05
CA PRO A 127 -4.43 7.03 -11.00
C PRO A 127 -5.27 8.04 -11.79
N GLU A 128 -5.59 9.20 -11.20
CA GLU A 128 -6.41 10.23 -11.83
C GLU A 128 -5.79 10.78 -13.12
N ALA A 129 -4.46 10.77 -13.26
CA ALA A 129 -3.79 11.20 -14.49
C ALA A 129 -4.17 10.28 -15.67
N TRP A 130 -4.24 8.97 -15.42
CA TRP A 130 -4.70 7.99 -16.39
C TRP A 130 -6.22 8.06 -16.61
N GLU A 131 -6.98 7.93 -15.54
CA GLU A 131 -8.44 7.77 -15.60
C GLU A 131 -9.15 8.99 -16.19
N GLN A 132 -8.72 10.20 -15.81
CA GLN A 132 -9.44 11.42 -16.15
C GLN A 132 -8.92 12.10 -17.42
N VAL A 133 -7.66 11.84 -17.82
CA VAL A 133 -7.02 12.59 -18.89
C VAL A 133 -6.46 11.70 -19.99
N ILE A 134 -5.45 10.85 -19.68
CA ILE A 134 -4.70 10.13 -20.72
C ILE A 134 -5.58 9.11 -21.43
N ARG A 135 -6.41 8.38 -20.67
CA ARG A 135 -7.34 7.38 -21.24
C ARG A 135 -8.33 8.00 -22.22
N ALA A 136 -8.84 9.19 -21.90
CA ALA A 136 -9.73 9.95 -22.79
C ALA A 136 -9.00 10.41 -24.07
N SER A 137 -7.75 10.93 -23.93
CA SER A 137 -6.94 11.39 -25.07
C SER A 137 -6.59 10.28 -26.07
N LEU A 138 -6.57 9.02 -25.64
CA LEU A 138 -6.36 7.85 -26.50
C LEU A 138 -7.66 7.36 -27.20
N SER A 139 -8.82 7.83 -26.77
CA SER A 139 -10.11 7.27 -27.22
C SER A 139 -10.43 7.59 -28.68
N ASP A 140 -10.15 8.82 -29.11
CA ASP A 140 -10.50 9.30 -30.47
C ASP A 140 -9.82 8.48 -31.59
N LYS A 141 -8.58 8.07 -31.35
CA LYS A 141 -7.75 7.34 -32.33
C LYS A 141 -7.64 5.86 -32.03
N LYS A 142 -8.39 5.34 -31.05
CA LYS A 142 -8.21 3.99 -30.50
C LYS A 142 -6.73 3.73 -30.12
N GLY A 143 -6.08 4.76 -29.58
CA GLY A 143 -4.67 4.76 -29.24
C GLY A 143 -4.33 3.64 -28.25
N ARG A 144 -3.05 3.27 -28.23
CA ARG A 144 -2.49 2.21 -27.40
C ARG A 144 -1.66 2.81 -26.25
N GLY A 145 -1.36 1.99 -25.24
CA GLY A 145 -0.58 2.46 -24.11
C GLY A 145 0.34 1.40 -23.50
N MET A 146 1.42 1.87 -22.87
CA MET A 146 2.37 1.08 -22.11
C MET A 146 2.50 1.67 -20.71
N PHE A 147 2.33 0.82 -19.71
CA PHE A 147 2.55 1.12 -18.30
C PHE A 147 3.79 0.36 -17.86
N ILE A 148 4.84 1.07 -17.46
CA ILE A 148 6.10 0.46 -17.13
C ILE A 148 6.65 1.05 -15.83
N GLY A 149 7.24 0.22 -14.97
CA GLY A 149 7.82 0.70 -13.73
C GLY A 149 8.38 -0.42 -12.86
N THR A 150 9.02 -0.02 -11.79
CA THR A 150 9.37 -0.92 -10.68
C THR A 150 8.19 -0.93 -9.71
N PRO A 151 7.67 -2.10 -9.32
CA PRO A 151 6.61 -2.21 -8.35
C PRO A 151 6.95 -1.55 -7.01
N LYS A 152 5.94 -0.95 -6.36
CA LYS A 152 6.05 -0.40 -5.00
C LYS A 152 4.84 -0.83 -4.19
N GLY A 153 4.84 -2.08 -3.75
CA GLY A 153 3.70 -2.68 -3.09
C GLY A 153 2.49 -2.89 -4.00
N ARG A 154 1.36 -3.25 -3.40
CA ARG A 154 0.08 -3.45 -4.09
C ARG A 154 -0.68 -2.13 -4.15
N ASN A 155 -0.41 -1.33 -5.17
CA ASN A 155 -1.11 -0.09 -5.48
C ASN A 155 -1.83 -0.21 -6.83
N TRP A 156 -2.37 0.87 -7.38
CA TRP A 156 -3.09 0.86 -8.66
C TRP A 156 -2.27 0.26 -9.83
N PHE A 157 -0.91 0.28 -9.77
CA PHE A 157 -0.06 -0.41 -10.74
C PHE A 157 -0.20 -1.92 -10.64
N TYR A 158 -0.36 -2.45 -9.41
CA TYR A 158 -0.68 -3.85 -9.19
C TYR A 158 -2.05 -4.22 -9.75
N ASP A 159 -3.06 -3.37 -9.56
CA ASP A 159 -4.42 -3.62 -10.08
C ASP A 159 -4.40 -3.69 -11.62
N LEU A 160 -3.64 -2.79 -12.28
CA LEU A 160 -3.43 -2.86 -13.73
C LEU A 160 -2.68 -4.13 -14.14
N PHE A 161 -1.70 -4.53 -13.35
CA PHE A 161 -0.93 -5.74 -13.62
C PHE A 161 -1.80 -6.99 -13.53
N GLN A 162 -2.64 -7.11 -12.51
CA GLN A 162 -3.61 -8.21 -12.37
C GLN A 162 -4.59 -8.24 -13.55
N LEU A 163 -5.13 -7.09 -13.95
CA LEU A 163 -6.05 -6.99 -15.08
C LEU A 163 -5.46 -7.60 -16.37
N GLY A 164 -4.15 -7.46 -16.57
CA GLY A 164 -3.46 -8.04 -17.73
C GLY A 164 -3.02 -9.50 -17.56
N GLU A 165 -2.91 -10.02 -16.32
CA GLU A 165 -2.60 -11.43 -16.05
C GLU A 165 -3.83 -12.32 -16.14
N ASP A 166 -4.96 -11.89 -15.60
CA ASP A 166 -6.19 -12.69 -15.53
C ASP A 166 -6.79 -13.02 -16.90
N GLY A 167 -6.36 -12.31 -17.94
CA GLY A 167 -6.85 -12.52 -19.31
C GLY A 167 -8.35 -12.23 -19.50
N ALA A 168 -8.96 -11.59 -18.50
CA ALA A 168 -10.38 -11.24 -18.51
C ALA A 168 -10.69 -10.15 -19.55
N ASP A 169 -9.75 -9.24 -19.80
CA ASP A 169 -9.85 -8.20 -20.81
C ASP A 169 -8.77 -8.39 -21.89
N LYS A 170 -9.17 -8.68 -23.12
CA LYS A 170 -8.30 -8.91 -24.27
C LYS A 170 -7.46 -7.68 -24.67
N ASP A 171 -7.87 -6.49 -24.24
CA ASP A 171 -7.15 -5.26 -24.50
C ASP A 171 -5.91 -5.11 -23.57
N TRP A 172 -5.81 -5.91 -22.51
CA TRP A 172 -4.75 -5.83 -21.52
C TRP A 172 -3.87 -7.07 -21.49
N LYS A 173 -2.56 -6.86 -21.26
CA LYS A 173 -1.59 -7.94 -21.04
C LYS A 173 -0.45 -7.45 -20.17
N SER A 174 -0.01 -8.31 -19.27
CA SER A 174 1.04 -8.03 -18.30
C SER A 174 2.29 -8.87 -18.53
N TRP A 175 3.43 -8.29 -18.17
CA TRP A 175 4.73 -8.94 -18.18
C TRP A 175 5.50 -8.60 -16.92
N HIS A 176 6.23 -9.57 -16.43
CA HIS A 176 7.09 -9.43 -15.28
C HIS A 176 8.53 -9.79 -15.66
N PHE A 177 9.47 -8.86 -15.41
CA PHE A 177 10.89 -9.03 -15.68
C PHE A 177 11.71 -8.58 -14.48
N THR A 178 12.80 -9.29 -14.23
CA THR A 178 13.76 -8.99 -13.16
C THR A 178 14.99 -8.29 -13.74
N THR A 179 15.87 -7.80 -12.88
CA THR A 179 17.17 -7.27 -13.33
C THR A 179 18.01 -8.32 -14.07
N LYS A 180 17.81 -9.63 -13.78
CA LYS A 180 18.51 -10.75 -14.45
C LYS A 180 18.13 -10.90 -15.92
N ASP A 181 16.98 -10.39 -16.34
CA ASP A 181 16.54 -10.43 -17.74
C ASP A 181 17.28 -9.43 -18.63
N ASN A 182 18.15 -8.59 -18.06
CA ASN A 182 19.09 -7.77 -18.81
C ASN A 182 20.45 -8.46 -18.84
N PRO A 183 20.85 -9.05 -19.99
CA PRO A 183 22.13 -9.76 -20.14
C PRO A 183 23.37 -8.84 -20.07
N LEU A 184 23.19 -7.52 -20.07
CA LEU A 184 24.27 -6.54 -19.95
C LEU A 184 24.65 -6.23 -18.50
N ILE A 185 23.90 -6.76 -17.52
CA ILE A 185 24.20 -6.61 -16.10
C ILE A 185 25.04 -7.81 -15.64
N ASP A 186 26.15 -7.51 -14.99
CA ASP A 186 27.00 -8.52 -14.40
C ASP A 186 26.23 -9.28 -13.29
N PRO A 187 26.13 -10.61 -13.34
CA PRO A 187 25.52 -11.42 -12.31
C PRO A 187 26.11 -11.19 -10.91
N ASP A 188 27.41 -10.91 -10.83
CA ASP A 188 28.11 -10.67 -9.56
C ASP A 188 27.62 -9.37 -8.88
N GLU A 189 27.24 -8.35 -9.65
CA GLU A 189 26.61 -7.13 -9.13
C GLU A 189 25.25 -7.42 -8.52
N ILE A 190 24.48 -8.32 -9.12
CA ILE A 190 23.16 -8.71 -8.58
C ILE A 190 23.34 -9.48 -7.26
N GLU A 191 24.30 -10.38 -7.19
CA GLU A 191 24.60 -11.11 -5.94
C GLU A 191 25.21 -10.20 -4.86
N SER A 192 26.01 -9.21 -5.24
CA SER A 192 26.51 -8.19 -4.33
C SER A 192 25.36 -7.35 -3.74
N ALA A 193 24.46 -6.90 -4.60
CA ALA A 193 23.27 -6.16 -4.17
C ALA A 193 22.39 -6.99 -3.20
N LYS A 194 22.22 -8.30 -3.49
CA LYS A 194 21.46 -9.21 -2.62
C LYS A 194 22.09 -9.35 -1.22
N LYS A 195 23.40 -9.25 -1.09
CA LYS A 195 24.11 -9.32 0.20
C LYS A 195 24.04 -8.03 1.00
N THR A 196 23.92 -6.89 0.32
CA THR A 196 24.02 -5.56 0.94
C THR A 196 22.66 -4.90 1.19
N LEU A 197 21.65 -5.25 0.40
CA LEU A 197 20.29 -4.73 0.55
C LEU A 197 19.47 -5.62 1.50
N SER A 198 18.45 -5.03 2.13
CA SER A 198 17.42 -5.82 2.80
C SER A 198 16.73 -6.74 1.79
N SER A 199 16.26 -7.90 2.24
CA SER A 199 15.55 -8.84 1.35
C SER A 199 14.34 -8.19 0.68
N PHE A 200 13.65 -7.28 1.39
CA PHE A 200 12.56 -6.48 0.83
C PHE A 200 13.03 -5.57 -0.30
N ALA A 201 14.06 -4.73 -0.06
CA ALA A 201 14.59 -3.83 -1.09
C ALA A 201 15.09 -4.60 -2.31
N PHE A 202 15.76 -5.74 -2.12
CA PHE A 202 16.21 -6.59 -3.22
C PHE A 202 15.03 -7.17 -4.00
N LYS A 203 14.02 -7.72 -3.33
CA LYS A 203 12.81 -8.24 -3.99
C LYS A 203 12.09 -7.16 -4.79
N GLN A 204 11.90 -5.98 -4.22
CA GLN A 204 11.24 -4.87 -4.90
C GLN A 204 12.04 -4.36 -6.09
N GLU A 205 13.31 -3.98 -5.88
CA GLU A 205 14.09 -3.23 -6.84
C GLU A 205 14.70 -4.11 -7.95
N TYR A 206 15.14 -5.34 -7.60
CA TYR A 206 15.81 -6.25 -8.54
C TYR A 206 14.89 -7.33 -9.09
N MET A 207 13.97 -7.84 -8.25
CA MET A 207 13.06 -8.91 -8.66
C MET A 207 11.69 -8.38 -9.13
N ALA A 208 11.48 -7.06 -9.16
CA ALA A 208 10.23 -6.42 -9.53
C ALA A 208 9.01 -6.99 -8.80
N SER A 209 9.17 -7.36 -7.53
CA SER A 209 8.10 -7.95 -6.75
C SER A 209 7.09 -6.88 -6.31
N PHE A 210 5.80 -7.18 -6.45
CA PHE A 210 4.71 -6.40 -5.86
C PHE A 210 4.52 -6.65 -4.37
N SER A 211 5.45 -7.36 -3.73
CA SER A 211 5.42 -7.52 -2.29
C SER A 211 5.49 -6.15 -1.62
N ASN A 212 4.61 -5.94 -0.63
CA ASN A 212 4.56 -4.68 0.11
C ASN A 212 5.80 -4.53 1.00
N ALA A 213 6.13 -3.29 1.36
CA ALA A 213 7.11 -3.01 2.41
C ALA A 213 6.75 -3.70 3.74
N GLY A 214 5.45 -4.01 3.93
CA GLY A 214 4.92 -4.77 5.04
C GLY A 214 4.96 -6.29 4.88
N SER A 215 5.19 -6.85 3.69
CA SER A 215 5.20 -8.32 3.50
C SER A 215 6.34 -9.03 4.25
N ASP A 216 7.34 -8.28 4.72
CA ASP A 216 8.38 -8.81 5.59
C ASP A 216 8.08 -8.56 7.08
N ILE A 217 7.13 -7.69 7.43
CA ILE A 217 6.70 -7.45 8.82
C ILE A 217 5.62 -8.44 9.22
N PHE A 218 4.59 -8.63 8.38
CA PHE A 218 3.56 -9.63 8.56
C PHE A 218 3.46 -10.47 7.30
N LYS A 219 3.55 -11.80 7.45
CA LYS A 219 3.53 -12.75 6.34
C LYS A 219 2.22 -13.51 6.34
N GLU A 220 1.68 -13.75 5.14
CA GLU A 220 0.46 -14.54 4.97
C GLU A 220 0.58 -15.95 5.56
N GLU A 221 1.76 -16.58 5.48
CA GLU A 221 2.06 -17.90 6.05
C GLU A 221 1.95 -17.97 7.59
N TRP A 222 1.96 -16.82 8.29
CA TRP A 222 1.80 -16.72 9.74
C TRP A 222 0.34 -16.67 10.17
N ILE A 223 -0.58 -16.41 9.24
CA ILE A 223 -2.00 -16.30 9.54
C ILE A 223 -2.58 -17.70 9.85
N LYS A 224 -3.18 -17.82 11.01
CA LYS A 224 -3.83 -19.03 11.47
C LYS A 224 -5.29 -18.78 11.78
N TYR A 225 -6.11 -19.73 11.42
CA TYR A 225 -7.54 -19.73 11.70
C TYR A 225 -7.86 -20.84 12.69
N GLY A 226 -8.88 -20.64 13.51
CA GLY A 226 -9.30 -21.66 14.47
C GLY A 226 -10.58 -21.31 15.20
N GLU A 227 -11.10 -22.31 15.92
CA GLU A 227 -12.29 -22.19 16.75
C GLU A 227 -12.00 -21.50 18.08
N GLU A 228 -13.05 -21.02 18.73
CA GLU A 228 -12.96 -20.38 20.03
C GLU A 228 -12.36 -21.30 21.11
N PRO A 229 -11.29 -20.88 21.80
CA PRO A 229 -10.74 -21.64 22.90
C PRO A 229 -11.74 -21.72 24.07
N THR A 230 -11.78 -22.85 24.73
CA THR A 230 -12.67 -23.08 25.89
C THR A 230 -12.28 -22.27 27.11
N GLN A 231 -10.98 -21.99 27.30
CA GLN A 231 -10.44 -21.23 28.42
C GLN A 231 -9.92 -19.87 27.97
N GLY A 232 -9.89 -18.91 28.89
CA GLY A 232 -9.39 -17.56 28.64
C GLY A 232 -10.44 -16.47 28.90
N SER A 233 -9.97 -15.23 28.94
CA SER A 233 -10.79 -14.04 29.19
C SER A 233 -10.88 -13.15 27.97
N TYR A 234 -12.05 -12.52 27.77
CA TYR A 234 -12.21 -11.52 26.71
C TYR A 234 -11.66 -10.18 27.11
N PHE A 235 -11.04 -9.53 26.15
CA PHE A 235 -10.58 -8.14 26.19
C PHE A 235 -11.11 -7.40 24.96
N VAL A 236 -11.43 -6.13 25.14
CA VAL A 236 -11.93 -5.29 24.06
C VAL A 236 -11.05 -4.04 23.97
N ALA A 237 -10.52 -3.75 22.81
CA ALA A 237 -9.78 -2.52 22.56
C ALA A 237 -10.53 -1.66 21.54
N VAL A 238 -10.62 -0.36 21.81
CA VAL A 238 -11.35 0.61 21.00
C VAL A 238 -10.39 1.70 20.56
N ASP A 239 -10.21 1.80 19.25
CA ASP A 239 -9.54 2.90 18.57
C ASP A 239 -10.60 3.84 17.99
N LEU A 240 -10.52 5.14 18.31
CA LEU A 240 -11.55 6.13 17.98
C LEU A 240 -11.05 7.07 16.89
N ALA A 241 -11.72 7.05 15.74
CA ALA A 241 -11.52 8.06 14.70
C ALA A 241 -12.35 9.33 14.95
N GLY A 242 -11.95 10.44 14.32
CA GLY A 242 -12.65 11.73 14.44
C GLY A 242 -14.10 11.64 14.00
N PHE A 243 -15.02 12.17 14.82
CA PHE A 243 -16.44 12.20 14.51
C PHE A 243 -16.78 13.20 13.38
N GLU A 244 -17.93 13.03 12.74
CA GLU A 244 -18.39 13.74 11.52
C GLU A 244 -18.31 15.28 11.52
N GLU A 245 -18.31 15.94 12.67
CA GLU A 245 -18.18 17.41 12.74
C GLU A 245 -16.81 17.91 12.26
N VAL A 246 -15.77 17.09 12.42
CA VAL A 246 -14.44 17.35 11.86
C VAL A 246 -14.42 17.09 10.36
N ALA A 247 -15.27 16.19 9.87
CA ALA A 247 -15.39 15.85 8.46
C ALA A 247 -15.93 17.00 7.59
N LYS A 248 -16.78 17.90 8.13
CA LYS A 248 -17.26 19.08 7.38
C LYS A 248 -16.16 20.10 7.10
N GLN A 249 -15.14 20.19 7.96
CA GLN A 249 -13.94 20.99 7.70
C GLN A 249 -12.95 20.27 6.78
N ALA A 250 -12.96 18.94 6.77
CA ALA A 250 -12.10 18.11 5.94
C ALA A 250 -12.67 17.84 4.52
N ALA A 251 -13.91 18.24 4.23
CA ALA A 251 -14.52 18.08 2.90
C ALA A 251 -13.74 18.77 1.76
N ASN A 252 -12.81 19.67 2.11
CA ASN A 252 -11.85 20.26 1.17
C ASN A 252 -10.49 19.54 1.10
N SER A 253 -10.26 18.51 1.91
CA SER A 253 -9.06 17.68 1.82
C SER A 253 -9.44 16.29 1.31
N LYS A 254 -8.85 15.86 0.19
CA LYS A 254 -9.00 14.52 -0.41
C LYS A 254 -8.37 13.40 0.45
N LYS A 255 -8.19 13.60 1.75
CA LYS A 255 -7.74 12.53 2.65
C LYS A 255 -8.92 11.62 2.95
N ARG A 256 -8.74 10.32 2.73
CA ARG A 256 -9.63 9.29 3.27
C ARG A 256 -9.69 9.49 4.79
N LEU A 257 -10.90 9.57 5.32
CA LEU A 257 -11.14 9.72 6.75
C LEU A 257 -10.88 8.38 7.44
N ASP A 258 -10.21 8.44 8.59
CA ASP A 258 -9.95 7.27 9.44
C ASP A 258 -11.27 6.66 9.95
N GLU A 259 -11.26 5.36 10.24
CA GLU A 259 -12.41 4.64 10.77
C GLU A 259 -12.17 4.25 12.23
N SER A 260 -13.23 4.31 13.05
CA SER A 260 -13.18 3.74 14.40
C SER A 260 -13.15 2.22 14.31
N ALA A 261 -12.39 1.56 15.19
CA ALA A 261 -12.27 0.12 15.23
C ALA A 261 -12.45 -0.42 16.65
N ILE A 262 -13.14 -1.55 16.77
CA ILE A 262 -13.37 -2.28 18.03
C ILE A 262 -12.87 -3.71 17.85
N ALA A 263 -11.73 -4.03 18.47
CA ALA A 263 -11.16 -5.38 18.48
C ALA A 263 -11.65 -6.17 19.69
N VAL A 264 -12.23 -7.34 19.47
CA VAL A 264 -12.70 -8.28 20.51
C VAL A 264 -11.80 -9.51 20.47
N VAL A 265 -11.06 -9.75 21.55
CA VAL A 265 -10.05 -10.80 21.62
C VAL A 265 -10.21 -11.62 22.89
N LYS A 266 -10.16 -12.94 22.76
CA LYS A 266 -10.05 -13.86 23.88
C LYS A 266 -8.58 -14.24 24.08
N VAL A 267 -8.06 -13.95 25.27
CA VAL A 267 -6.67 -14.29 25.64
C VAL A 267 -6.71 -15.49 26.56
N THR A 268 -6.00 -16.55 26.18
CA THR A 268 -5.89 -17.78 27.00
C THR A 268 -4.85 -17.61 28.11
N ASP A 269 -4.88 -18.48 29.10
CA ASP A 269 -3.92 -18.49 30.22
C ASP A 269 -2.46 -18.73 29.74
N GLU A 270 -2.30 -19.33 28.54
CA GLU A 270 -1.01 -19.50 27.88
C GLU A 270 -0.55 -18.23 27.10
N GLY A 271 -1.34 -17.16 27.13
CA GLY A 271 -1.05 -15.91 26.40
C GLY A 271 -1.30 -16.00 24.89
N LYS A 272 -2.09 -16.94 24.41
CA LYS A 272 -2.55 -16.98 23.02
C LYS A 272 -3.78 -16.10 22.85
N TRP A 273 -3.84 -15.38 21.75
CA TRP A 273 -4.93 -14.50 21.38
C TRP A 273 -5.80 -15.17 20.32
N TRP A 274 -7.07 -15.31 20.60
CA TRP A 274 -8.06 -15.68 19.61
C TRP A 274 -8.91 -14.46 19.28
N ILE A 275 -8.82 -13.97 18.05
CA ILE A 275 -9.54 -12.77 17.63
C ILE A 275 -10.95 -13.18 17.25
N LYS A 276 -11.92 -12.78 18.07
CA LYS A 276 -13.33 -13.04 17.81
C LYS A 276 -13.79 -12.28 16.57
N LYS A 277 -13.56 -10.97 16.55
CA LYS A 277 -13.88 -10.06 15.44
C LYS A 277 -13.20 -8.71 15.62
N ILE A 278 -13.12 -7.94 14.55
CA ILE A 278 -12.78 -6.53 14.58
C ILE A 278 -13.89 -5.78 13.82
N GLU A 279 -14.74 -5.07 14.56
CA GLU A 279 -15.72 -4.18 13.95
C GLU A 279 -15.07 -2.85 13.61
N HIS A 280 -15.38 -2.29 12.45
CA HIS A 280 -14.86 -0.99 12.03
C HIS A 280 -15.94 -0.20 11.28
N GLY A 281 -15.75 1.10 11.22
CA GLY A 281 -16.66 1.99 10.50
C GLY A 281 -16.63 3.42 11.00
N ARG A 282 -17.43 4.25 10.36
CA ARG A 282 -17.60 5.67 10.69
C ARG A 282 -18.87 5.84 11.48
N TRP A 283 -18.74 5.81 12.79
CA TRP A 283 -19.85 5.88 13.72
C TRP A 283 -19.91 7.23 14.40
N ASP A 284 -21.11 7.71 14.70
CA ASP A 284 -21.28 8.84 15.59
C ASP A 284 -20.99 8.45 17.06
N ILE A 285 -20.96 9.45 17.94
CA ILE A 285 -20.67 9.26 19.37
C ILE A 285 -21.65 8.27 20.03
N ARG A 286 -22.93 8.32 19.68
CA ARG A 286 -23.98 7.49 20.29
C ARG A 286 -23.89 6.06 19.76
N GLU A 287 -23.65 5.92 18.48
CA GLU A 287 -23.45 4.65 17.81
C GLU A 287 -22.20 3.93 18.34
N THR A 288 -21.11 4.66 18.51
CA THR A 288 -19.88 4.17 19.13
C THR A 288 -20.13 3.67 20.55
N ALA A 289 -20.81 4.47 21.38
CA ALA A 289 -21.16 4.07 22.75
C ALA A 289 -22.07 2.83 22.77
N ALA A 290 -23.02 2.71 21.84
CA ALA A 290 -23.88 1.54 21.72
C ALA A 290 -23.11 0.27 21.32
N LYS A 291 -22.18 0.37 20.38
CA LYS A 291 -21.33 -0.76 19.96
C LYS A 291 -20.40 -1.24 21.08
N ILE A 292 -19.82 -0.32 21.85
CA ILE A 292 -19.02 -0.65 23.02
C ILE A 292 -19.90 -1.39 24.05
N LEU A 293 -21.12 -0.89 24.34
CA LEU A 293 -22.04 -1.56 25.25
C LEU A 293 -22.42 -2.97 24.75
N MET A 294 -22.67 -3.15 23.45
CA MET A 294 -22.95 -4.48 22.88
C MET A 294 -21.77 -5.41 23.12
N ALA A 295 -20.52 -4.98 22.89
CA ALA A 295 -19.34 -5.78 23.18
C ALA A 295 -19.24 -6.14 24.67
N MET A 296 -19.57 -5.20 25.59
CA MET A 296 -19.64 -5.48 27.03
C MET A 296 -20.65 -6.55 27.38
N ARG A 297 -21.85 -6.46 26.82
CA ARG A 297 -22.96 -7.39 27.09
C ARG A 297 -22.69 -8.79 26.54
N ASP A 298 -22.22 -8.86 25.29
CA ASP A 298 -22.15 -10.09 24.53
C ASP A 298 -20.90 -10.92 24.92
N TYR A 299 -19.79 -10.27 25.24
CA TYR A 299 -18.53 -10.95 25.55
C TYR A 299 -18.10 -10.87 27.01
N ARG A 300 -18.72 -10.00 27.82
CA ARG A 300 -18.39 -9.79 29.25
C ARG A 300 -16.88 -9.69 29.47
N PRO A 301 -16.19 -8.75 28.80
CA PRO A 301 -14.74 -8.67 28.82
C PRO A 301 -14.23 -8.33 30.22
N LEU A 302 -13.07 -8.83 30.59
CA LEU A 302 -12.39 -8.54 31.83
C LEU A 302 -12.07 -7.05 31.93
N SER A 303 -11.63 -6.45 30.82
CA SER A 303 -11.45 -5.01 30.69
C SER A 303 -11.70 -4.53 29.25
N ILE A 304 -12.02 -3.23 29.13
CA ILE A 304 -12.18 -2.52 27.87
C ILE A 304 -11.20 -1.36 27.85
N GLY A 305 -10.29 -1.39 26.89
CA GLY A 305 -9.41 -0.27 26.62
C GLY A 305 -10.04 0.71 25.65
N ILE A 306 -10.01 1.99 25.96
CA ILE A 306 -10.40 3.06 25.03
C ILE A 306 -9.23 4.03 24.92
N GLU A 307 -8.87 4.40 23.69
CA GLU A 307 -7.79 5.33 23.44
C GLU A 307 -8.02 6.67 24.18
N ARG A 308 -6.98 7.13 24.89
CA ARG A 308 -7.04 8.36 25.68
C ARG A 308 -7.06 9.59 24.77
N GLY A 309 -8.05 10.46 24.95
CA GLY A 309 -8.12 11.70 24.19
C GLY A 309 -9.48 12.40 24.29
N ALA A 310 -9.64 13.43 23.51
CA ALA A 310 -10.90 14.22 23.47
C ALA A 310 -12.11 13.37 23.04
N LEU A 311 -11.89 12.40 22.13
CA LEU A 311 -12.92 11.51 21.62
C LEU A 311 -13.46 10.57 22.70
N LYS A 312 -12.59 10.00 23.54
CA LYS A 312 -13.01 9.23 24.71
C LYS A 312 -13.90 10.03 25.63
N ASN A 313 -13.51 11.27 25.94
CA ASN A 313 -14.27 12.15 26.83
C ASN A 313 -15.66 12.47 26.24
N ALA A 314 -15.80 12.49 24.93
CA ALA A 314 -17.09 12.68 24.26
C ALA A 314 -17.98 11.42 24.31
N VAL A 315 -17.41 10.22 24.22
CA VAL A 315 -18.14 8.94 24.23
C VAL A 315 -18.56 8.53 25.65
N LEU A 316 -17.69 8.75 26.65
CA LEU A 316 -17.88 8.24 28.02
C LEU A 316 -19.22 8.62 28.67
N PRO A 317 -19.76 9.86 28.57
CA PRO A 317 -21.05 10.20 29.17
C PRO A 317 -22.20 9.34 28.60
N TYR A 318 -22.22 9.16 27.26
CA TYR A 318 -23.24 8.33 26.61
C TYR A 318 -23.10 6.87 27.00
N LEU A 319 -21.86 6.35 27.04
CA LEU A 319 -21.57 4.99 27.44
C LEU A 319 -22.01 4.76 28.91
N SER A 320 -21.70 5.67 29.82
CA SER A 320 -22.07 5.59 31.22
C SER A 320 -23.59 5.53 31.41
N ASP A 321 -24.35 6.34 30.68
CA ASP A 321 -25.80 6.33 30.69
C ASP A 321 -26.37 5.00 30.16
N LEU A 322 -25.80 4.49 29.10
CA LEU A 322 -26.18 3.20 28.52
C LEU A 322 -25.88 2.05 29.49
N MET A 323 -24.71 2.07 30.14
CA MET A 323 -24.32 1.05 31.14
C MET A 323 -25.32 1.01 32.29
N ARG A 324 -25.73 2.19 32.84
CA ARG A 324 -26.72 2.28 33.90
C ARG A 324 -28.10 1.76 33.46
N LYS A 325 -28.58 2.18 32.27
CA LYS A 325 -29.89 1.78 31.74
C LYS A 325 -30.00 0.27 31.51
N ASN A 326 -28.91 -0.36 31.09
CA ASN A 326 -28.88 -1.80 30.75
C ASN A 326 -28.33 -2.66 31.89
N ASN A 327 -27.90 -2.08 33.01
CA ASN A 327 -27.24 -2.75 34.13
C ASN A 327 -26.05 -3.64 33.67
N VAL A 328 -25.23 -3.11 32.73
CA VAL A 328 -24.05 -3.76 32.18
C VAL A 328 -22.84 -2.90 32.52
N TYR A 329 -21.86 -3.47 33.20
CA TYR A 329 -20.65 -2.77 33.63
C TYR A 329 -19.42 -3.57 33.27
N SER A 330 -18.33 -2.86 32.95
CA SER A 330 -17.03 -3.43 32.68
C SER A 330 -15.94 -2.45 33.15
N HIS A 331 -14.75 -2.97 33.42
CA HIS A 331 -13.61 -2.14 33.78
C HIS A 331 -13.09 -1.42 32.53
N ILE A 332 -13.11 -0.07 32.55
CA ILE A 332 -12.64 0.76 31.41
C ILE A 332 -11.24 1.28 31.73
N VAL A 333 -10.29 0.94 30.85
CA VAL A 333 -8.88 1.30 30.95
C VAL A 333 -8.53 2.36 29.91
N ASP A 334 -7.63 3.28 30.27
CA ASP A 334 -7.07 4.26 29.35
C ASP A 334 -5.94 3.62 28.51
N LEU A 335 -6.13 3.54 27.21
CA LEU A 335 -5.05 3.16 26.29
C LEU A 335 -4.21 4.38 25.94
N THR A 336 -2.91 4.19 25.87
CA THR A 336 -1.95 5.26 25.60
C THR A 336 -1.05 4.90 24.43
N HIS A 337 -0.68 5.92 23.65
CA HIS A 337 0.32 5.72 22.57
C HIS A 337 1.73 5.49 23.12
N GLY A 338 1.99 5.85 24.38
CA GLY A 338 3.34 5.92 24.92
C GLY A 338 4.21 6.91 24.13
N ASN A 339 5.53 6.81 24.29
CA ASN A 339 6.49 7.62 23.50
C ASN A 339 6.90 6.96 22.17
N ARG A 340 6.23 5.88 21.77
CA ARG A 340 6.55 5.12 20.55
C ARG A 340 5.73 5.62 19.36
N LYS A 341 6.33 5.56 18.16
CA LYS A 341 5.57 5.80 16.92
C LYS A 341 4.50 4.71 16.75
N LYS A 342 3.37 5.06 16.15
CA LYS A 342 2.25 4.13 15.88
C LYS A 342 2.74 2.83 15.21
N ALA A 343 3.54 2.96 14.16
CA ALA A 343 4.09 1.81 13.45
C ALA A 343 4.91 0.87 14.35
N ASP A 344 5.78 1.42 15.19
CA ASP A 344 6.60 0.63 16.10
C ASP A 344 5.73 -0.13 17.11
N ARG A 345 4.66 0.51 17.62
CA ARG A 345 3.72 -0.13 18.56
C ARG A 345 3.05 -1.36 17.93
N ILE A 346 2.51 -1.22 16.73
CA ILE A 346 1.84 -2.31 15.99
C ILE A 346 2.82 -3.47 15.76
N ILE A 347 4.03 -3.17 15.29
CA ILE A 347 5.06 -4.21 15.05
C ILE A 347 5.40 -4.94 16.34
N TRP A 348 5.73 -4.22 17.41
CA TRP A 348 6.15 -4.81 18.68
C TRP A 348 5.06 -5.67 19.31
N SER A 349 3.79 -5.26 19.21
CA SER A 349 2.70 -6.02 19.83
C SER A 349 2.26 -7.22 19.01
N LEU A 350 2.31 -7.15 17.67
CA LEU A 350 1.67 -8.15 16.81
C LEU A 350 2.64 -9.09 16.09
N GLN A 351 3.79 -8.60 15.60
CA GLN A 351 4.66 -9.36 14.70
C GLN A 351 5.09 -10.69 15.30
N GLY A 352 5.72 -10.69 16.47
CA GLY A 352 6.19 -11.93 17.09
C GLY A 352 5.06 -12.89 17.45
N ARG A 353 3.88 -12.36 17.77
CA ARG A 353 2.72 -13.22 18.06
C ARG A 353 2.17 -13.90 16.81
N PHE A 354 2.12 -13.22 15.67
CA PHE A 354 1.76 -13.84 14.40
C PHE A 354 2.83 -14.87 13.97
N GLU A 355 4.10 -14.48 13.97
CA GLU A 355 5.23 -15.35 13.58
C GLU A 355 5.25 -16.66 14.37
N HIS A 356 5.04 -16.59 15.68
CA HIS A 356 5.03 -17.78 16.54
C HIS A 356 3.65 -18.45 16.67
N GLY A 357 2.66 -18.04 15.87
CA GLY A 357 1.33 -18.60 15.84
C GLY A 357 0.56 -18.45 17.15
N ARG A 358 0.83 -17.37 17.89
CA ARG A 358 0.12 -17.01 19.12
C ARG A 358 -1.13 -16.17 18.88
N ILE A 359 -1.36 -15.74 17.63
CA ILE A 359 -2.60 -15.10 17.20
C ILE A 359 -3.32 -16.05 16.25
N VAL A 360 -4.60 -16.25 16.52
CA VAL A 360 -5.51 -17.11 15.73
C VAL A 360 -6.77 -16.32 15.41
N LEU A 361 -7.16 -16.28 14.15
CA LEU A 361 -8.37 -15.62 13.68
C LEU A 361 -9.57 -16.58 13.80
N ASN A 362 -10.72 -16.06 14.15
CA ASN A 362 -11.97 -16.84 14.13
C ASN A 362 -12.28 -17.31 12.70
N SER A 363 -12.49 -18.62 12.53
CA SER A 363 -12.77 -19.22 11.22
C SER A 363 -14.12 -18.80 10.61
N ASP A 364 -15.05 -18.28 11.42
CA ASP A 364 -16.41 -17.94 11.00
C ASP A 364 -16.56 -16.47 10.55
N GLU A 365 -15.49 -15.67 10.60
CA GLU A 365 -15.52 -14.24 10.27
C GLU A 365 -14.76 -13.97 8.97
N ASP A 366 -15.19 -12.89 8.29
CA ASP A 366 -14.47 -12.35 7.13
C ASP A 366 -13.33 -11.45 7.58
N TRP A 367 -12.11 -11.73 7.10
CA TRP A 367 -10.90 -11.03 7.49
C TRP A 367 -10.24 -10.26 6.35
N ASP A 368 -10.85 -10.18 5.18
CA ASP A 368 -10.22 -9.61 3.98
C ASP A 368 -9.69 -8.20 4.23
N ILE A 369 -10.50 -7.31 4.81
CA ILE A 369 -10.11 -5.92 5.09
C ILE A 369 -9.00 -5.85 6.16
N PHE A 370 -9.09 -6.67 7.20
CA PHE A 370 -8.06 -6.72 8.24
C PHE A 370 -6.73 -7.24 7.68
N LEU A 371 -6.77 -8.29 6.88
CA LEU A 371 -5.58 -8.88 6.27
C LEU A 371 -4.96 -7.93 5.24
N ASP A 372 -5.76 -7.22 4.46
CA ASP A 372 -5.26 -6.19 3.57
C ASP A 372 -4.49 -5.11 4.33
N GLN A 373 -5.04 -4.59 5.43
CA GLN A 373 -4.36 -3.61 6.27
C GLN A 373 -3.11 -4.18 6.93
N LEU A 374 -3.17 -5.40 7.48
CA LEU A 374 -2.07 -6.05 8.18
C LEU A 374 -0.90 -6.38 7.24
N LEU A 375 -1.20 -7.01 6.10
CA LEU A 375 -0.19 -7.44 5.15
C LEU A 375 0.41 -6.28 4.35
N MET A 376 -0.32 -5.16 4.25
CA MET A 376 0.17 -3.94 3.62
C MET A 376 0.91 -3.00 4.59
N PHE A 377 0.81 -3.23 5.89
CA PHE A 377 1.45 -2.39 6.90
C PHE A 377 2.99 -2.43 6.81
N PRO A 378 3.72 -1.31 6.89
CA PRO A 378 3.32 0.08 7.11
C PRO A 378 3.30 0.93 5.83
N ALA A 379 2.71 0.46 4.75
CA ALA A 379 2.70 1.17 3.47
C ALA A 379 1.98 2.53 3.57
N GLN A 380 2.54 3.55 2.95
CA GLN A 380 1.93 4.88 2.92
C GLN A 380 0.63 4.86 2.12
N GLY A 381 -0.43 5.42 2.70
CA GLY A 381 -1.75 5.55 2.06
C GLY A 381 -2.68 4.36 2.28
N VAL A 382 -2.26 3.36 3.04
CA VAL A 382 -3.12 2.27 3.51
C VAL A 382 -3.58 2.58 4.93
N HIS A 383 -4.86 2.31 5.21
CA HIS A 383 -5.40 2.39 6.58
C HIS A 383 -4.76 1.31 7.44
N ASP A 384 -4.50 1.63 8.69
CA ASP A 384 -3.95 0.70 9.69
C ASP A 384 -4.78 0.68 10.97
N ASP A 385 -6.04 1.15 10.87
CA ASP A 385 -6.95 1.31 12.00
C ASP A 385 -7.26 -0.04 12.68
N LEU A 386 -7.42 -1.11 11.91
CA LEU A 386 -7.74 -2.44 12.44
C LEU A 386 -6.53 -3.10 13.14
N PRO A 387 -5.33 -3.15 12.53
CA PRO A 387 -4.12 -3.59 13.23
C PRO A 387 -3.80 -2.73 14.46
N ASP A 388 -4.09 -1.42 14.41
CA ASP A 388 -3.86 -0.53 15.53
C ASP A 388 -4.76 -0.86 16.71
N ALA A 389 -6.07 -0.97 16.49
CA ALA A 389 -7.02 -1.39 17.51
C ALA A 389 -6.62 -2.74 18.14
N LEU A 390 -6.19 -3.73 17.31
CA LEU A 390 -5.72 -5.00 17.80
C LEU A 390 -4.46 -4.87 18.66
N SER A 391 -3.54 -3.98 18.29
CA SER A 391 -2.27 -3.77 19.00
C SER A 391 -2.45 -3.35 20.45
N TYR A 392 -3.54 -2.64 20.75
CA TYR A 392 -3.86 -2.19 22.09
C TYR A 392 -4.24 -3.31 23.08
N ILE A 393 -4.60 -4.49 22.59
CA ILE A 393 -4.87 -5.66 23.46
C ILE A 393 -3.64 -6.00 24.31
N ASP A 394 -2.42 -5.73 23.80
CA ASP A 394 -1.19 -5.96 24.57
C ASP A 394 -1.17 -5.21 25.92
N GLN A 395 -1.66 -3.96 25.95
CA GLN A 395 -1.75 -3.18 27.17
C GLN A 395 -2.75 -3.76 28.17
N LEU A 396 -3.84 -4.36 27.70
CA LEU A 396 -4.89 -4.93 28.54
C LEU A 396 -4.49 -6.28 29.10
N ALA A 397 -3.90 -7.15 28.27
CA ALA A 397 -3.48 -8.49 28.67
C ALA A 397 -2.37 -8.45 29.73
N VAL A 398 -1.36 -7.58 29.62
CA VAL A 398 -0.27 -7.44 30.59
C VAL A 398 -0.78 -6.99 31.95
N THR A 399 -1.75 -6.07 32.01
CA THR A 399 -2.30 -5.56 33.28
C THR A 399 -3.00 -6.66 34.07
N SER A 400 -3.58 -7.67 33.41
CA SER A 400 -4.28 -8.78 34.07
C SER A 400 -3.34 -9.78 34.76
N TYR A 401 -2.13 -9.98 34.20
CA TYR A 401 -1.12 -10.88 34.80
C TYR A 401 -0.33 -10.25 35.95
N MET A 402 -0.29 -8.92 36.06
CA MET A 402 0.40 -8.24 37.15
C MET A 402 -0.42 -8.13 38.45
N GLN A 403 -1.71 -8.46 38.43
CA GLN A 403 -2.58 -8.39 39.62
C GLN A 403 -2.56 -9.66 40.50
N GLU A 404 -1.95 -10.75 40.06
CA GLU A 404 -1.85 -11.99 40.85
C GLU A 404 -0.56 -12.14 41.69
N ASP A 405 0.44 -11.28 41.52
CA ASP A 405 1.73 -11.35 42.22
C ASP A 405 1.91 -10.29 43.34
N GLU A 406 0.84 -9.63 43.82
CA GLU A 406 0.90 -8.81 45.04
C GLU A 406 0.49 -9.58 46.31
N SER A 407 0.58 -10.89 46.34
CA SER A 407 0.60 -11.64 47.58
C SER A 407 1.93 -12.40 47.67
N ASP A 408 2.87 -11.78 48.32
CA ASP A 408 3.54 -12.37 49.44
C ASP A 408 5.04 -12.16 49.54
N ASP A 409 5.36 -11.84 50.78
CA ASP A 409 6.63 -12.12 51.48
C ASP A 409 7.88 -11.44 50.98
N TRP A 410 7.78 -10.09 50.88
CA TRP A 410 8.98 -9.31 51.07
C TRP A 410 9.24 -9.15 52.58
N GLU A 411 9.91 -10.14 53.22
CA GLU A 411 10.56 -9.92 54.49
C GLU A 411 11.74 -8.97 54.24
N PRO A 412 11.80 -7.80 54.91
CA PRO A 412 12.93 -6.90 54.78
C PRO A 412 14.17 -7.62 55.37
N VAL A 413 15.12 -7.95 54.51
CA VAL A 413 16.45 -8.39 54.95
C VAL A 413 17.06 -7.20 55.67
N ASP A 414 17.18 -7.34 56.99
CA ASP A 414 17.82 -6.37 57.87
C ASP A 414 19.31 -6.27 57.53
N ILE A 415 19.71 -5.16 56.91
CA ILE A 415 21.08 -4.90 56.43
C ILE A 415 22.03 -4.52 57.62
N ILE A 416 21.58 -4.64 58.86
CA ILE A 416 22.36 -4.19 60.05
C ILE A 416 23.00 -5.33 60.83
N SER A 417 22.72 -6.58 60.63
CA SER A 417 23.39 -7.69 61.28
C SER A 417 24.29 -8.45 60.32
N GLY A 418 25.47 -7.89 60.03
CA GLY A 418 26.56 -8.67 59.52
C GLY A 418 27.04 -9.67 60.56
N VAL A 419 26.59 -10.92 60.50
CA VAL A 419 27.34 -12.15 60.85
C VAL A 419 26.73 -13.28 60.01
#